data_98f2d965434d40c8d744e117768aef3e
#
_entry.id   98f2d965434d40c8d744e117768aef3e
#
_cell.length_a   1.000
_cell.length_b   1.000
_cell.length_c   1.000
_cell.angle_alpha   90.00
_cell.angle_beta   90.00
_cell.angle_gamma   90.00
#
_symmetry.space_group_name_H-M   'P 1'
#
loop_
_entity.id
_entity.type
_entity.pdbx_description
1 polymer ?
#
loop_
_entity_poly.entity_id
_entity_poly.type
_entity_poly.pdbx_seq_one_letter_code
_entity_poly.pdbx_strand_id
1 'polypeptide(L)'
;RDVERSRGLGDVYKRQGNYNEKTSELYTDYSFITADHGIGEEASNVFQNLAVQKLTEESDRMLVAPLRFKSVLLEEMDRVIAAAHMGRPASMILKNNSISDRDIILKLQEASCAGVRIDMIVRGICCVRAGVPGKTENLHIRSLVGRYLEHGRIYSFFDGAHTRIYIASGDFLTRNTECRVEVGVRVEDPVLVRKLTDILQLQLRDNVNAREMRPDGSYQKVKPAEGEAVSYTHLRAHET
;
A
#
# COMPACT_ATOMS: atom_id res chain seq x y z
N ARG A 1 5.57 18.23 -20.91
CA ARG A 1 4.77 18.38 -19.67
C ARG A 1 3.32 18.58 -20.07
N ASP A 2 2.66 17.50 -20.43
CA ASP A 2 1.25 17.55 -20.76
C ASP A 2 0.46 17.35 -19.47
N VAL A 3 -0.04 18.47 -18.94
CA VAL A 3 -1.09 18.44 -17.93
C VAL A 3 -2.39 18.33 -18.69
N GLU A 4 -2.90 17.11 -18.86
CA GLU A 4 -4.26 16.91 -19.33
C GLU A 4 -5.23 17.50 -18.30
N ARG A 5 -5.87 18.60 -18.68
CA ARG A 5 -6.94 19.20 -17.91
C ARG A 5 -8.17 18.30 -18.04
N SER A 6 -8.55 17.66 -16.96
CA SER A 6 -9.85 17.02 -16.83
C SER A 6 -10.96 18.04 -17.11
N ARG A 7 -11.69 17.89 -18.22
CA ARG A 7 -12.89 18.66 -18.54
C ARG A 7 -14.10 17.84 -18.12
N GLY A 8 -14.62 18.11 -16.93
CA GLY A 8 -15.88 17.54 -16.49
C GLY A 8 -15.99 17.48 -14.97
N LEU A 9 -16.99 18.14 -14.43
CA LEU A 9 -17.41 18.04 -13.03
C LEU A 9 -18.13 16.67 -12.84
N GLY A 10 -17.38 15.58 -12.67
CA GLY A 10 -18.04 14.30 -12.48
C GLY A 10 -17.13 13.14 -12.10
N ASP A 11 -15.92 13.08 -12.64
CA ASP A 11 -15.06 11.92 -12.42
C ASP A 11 -13.72 12.31 -11.82
N VAL A 12 -13.40 11.77 -10.65
CA VAL A 12 -12.06 11.86 -10.07
C VAL A 12 -11.23 10.66 -10.52
N TYR A 13 -10.09 10.94 -11.14
CA TYR A 13 -9.20 9.94 -11.66
C TYR A 13 -7.87 9.95 -10.92
N LYS A 14 -7.56 8.85 -10.23
CA LYS A 14 -6.29 8.64 -9.54
C LYS A 14 -5.53 7.47 -10.15
N ARG A 15 -4.32 7.74 -10.66
CA ARG A 15 -3.36 6.71 -11.09
C ARG A 15 -2.05 6.87 -10.35
N GLN A 16 -1.41 5.76 -10.03
CA GLN A 16 -0.14 5.73 -9.29
C GLN A 16 1.08 6.00 -10.16
N GLY A 17 1.01 5.78 -11.48
CA GLY A 17 2.11 5.96 -12.42
C GLY A 17 1.90 7.11 -13.41
N ASN A 18 2.91 7.37 -14.21
CA ASN A 18 2.85 8.35 -15.30
C ASN A 18 2.07 7.83 -16.50
N TYR A 19 1.34 8.73 -17.17
CA TYR A 19 0.65 8.41 -18.44
C TYR A 19 1.63 8.56 -19.61
N ASN A 20 2.45 7.54 -19.85
CA ASN A 20 3.28 7.44 -21.05
C ASN A 20 3.44 5.97 -21.47
N GLU A 21 3.78 5.74 -22.73
CA GLU A 21 3.90 4.40 -23.33
C GLU A 21 4.88 3.51 -22.56
N LYS A 22 6.08 4.01 -22.24
CA LYS A 22 7.12 3.25 -21.53
C LYS A 22 6.66 2.77 -20.16
N THR A 23 5.93 3.61 -19.42
CA THR A 23 5.40 3.24 -18.11
C THR A 23 4.29 2.20 -18.24
N SER A 24 3.42 2.33 -19.24
CA SER A 24 2.32 1.38 -19.45
C SER A 24 2.80 -0.02 -19.85
N GLU A 25 3.93 -0.12 -20.52
CA GLU A 25 4.53 -1.40 -20.92
C GLU A 25 5.29 -2.12 -19.80
N LEU A 26 5.79 -1.37 -18.81
CA LEU A 26 6.72 -1.90 -17.82
C LEU A 26 6.14 -1.99 -16.41
N TYR A 27 5.16 -1.15 -16.06
CA TYR A 27 4.70 -0.98 -14.68
C TYR A 27 3.32 -1.60 -14.45
N THR A 28 3.17 -2.28 -13.32
CA THR A 28 1.86 -2.63 -12.79
C THR A 28 1.40 -1.53 -11.86
N ASP A 29 0.45 -0.73 -12.32
CA ASP A 29 -0.13 0.38 -11.57
C ASP A 29 -1.63 0.18 -11.36
N TYR A 30 -2.16 0.84 -10.34
CA TYR A 30 -3.60 0.88 -10.07
C TYR A 30 -4.16 2.24 -10.45
N SER A 31 -5.28 2.24 -11.14
CA SER A 31 -6.07 3.43 -11.45
C SER A 31 -7.42 3.33 -10.76
N PHE A 32 -7.79 4.38 -10.04
CA PHE A 32 -9.08 4.50 -9.37
C PHE A 32 -9.88 5.62 -10.02
N ILE A 33 -11.06 5.30 -10.51
CA ILE A 33 -12.00 6.25 -11.11
C ILE A 33 -13.25 6.22 -10.26
N THR A 34 -13.73 7.37 -9.85
CA THR A 34 -14.93 7.49 -9.01
C THR A 34 -15.73 8.75 -9.37
N ALA A 35 -17.04 8.64 -9.24
CA ALA A 35 -17.99 9.75 -9.30
C ALA A 35 -18.49 10.17 -7.90
N ASP A 36 -17.82 9.71 -6.82
CA ASP A 36 -18.16 10.11 -5.46
C ASP A 36 -17.89 11.60 -5.24
N HIS A 37 -18.95 12.35 -4.91
CA HIS A 37 -18.88 13.80 -4.74
C HIS A 37 -17.93 14.22 -3.61
N GLY A 38 -17.89 13.48 -2.49
CA GLY A 38 -17.02 13.81 -1.37
C GLY A 38 -15.54 13.69 -1.76
N ILE A 39 -15.15 12.61 -2.46
CA ILE A 39 -13.78 12.47 -2.98
C ILE A 39 -13.50 13.56 -4.02
N GLY A 40 -14.50 13.91 -4.86
CA GLY A 40 -14.39 14.97 -5.85
C GLY A 40 -14.13 16.34 -5.25
N GLU A 41 -14.85 16.69 -4.20
CA GLU A 41 -14.67 17.95 -3.46
C GLU A 41 -13.31 18.01 -2.76
N GLU A 42 -12.89 16.93 -2.06
CA GLU A 42 -11.58 16.87 -1.44
C GLU A 42 -10.46 16.98 -2.48
N ALA A 43 -10.55 16.29 -3.61
CA ALA A 43 -9.59 16.41 -4.69
C ALA A 43 -9.52 17.82 -5.27
N SER A 44 -10.69 18.47 -5.49
CA SER A 44 -10.74 19.87 -5.94
C SER A 44 -10.03 20.80 -4.95
N ASN A 45 -10.29 20.64 -3.66
CA ASN A 45 -9.64 21.42 -2.61
C ASN A 45 -8.12 21.21 -2.58
N VAL A 46 -7.65 19.97 -2.73
CA VAL A 46 -6.22 19.67 -2.83
C VAL A 46 -5.59 20.38 -4.01
N PHE A 47 -6.20 20.31 -5.21
CA PHE A 47 -5.67 20.98 -6.39
C PHE A 47 -5.69 22.50 -6.29
N GLN A 48 -6.75 23.09 -5.73
CA GLN A 48 -6.84 24.54 -5.53
C GLN A 48 -5.78 25.02 -4.54
N ASN A 49 -5.57 24.32 -3.44
CA ASN A 49 -4.55 24.64 -2.47
C ASN A 49 -3.14 24.51 -3.05
N LEU A 50 -2.86 23.44 -3.80
CA LEU A 50 -1.58 23.28 -4.50
C LEU A 50 -1.31 24.39 -5.51
N ALA A 51 -2.33 24.89 -6.21
CA ALA A 51 -2.19 25.99 -7.17
C ALA A 51 -1.71 27.29 -6.52
N VAL A 52 -2.03 27.49 -5.24
CA VAL A 52 -1.59 28.66 -4.45
C VAL A 52 -0.46 28.33 -3.46
N GLN A 53 0.21 27.18 -3.66
CA GLN A 53 1.32 26.69 -2.83
C GLN A 53 0.95 26.50 -1.35
N LYS A 54 -0.32 26.20 -1.07
CA LYS A 54 -0.79 25.81 0.25
C LYS A 54 -0.97 24.30 0.31
N LEU A 55 -0.81 23.76 1.51
CA LEU A 55 -1.16 22.36 1.80
C LEU A 55 -2.47 22.35 2.59
N THR A 56 -3.28 21.34 2.38
CA THR A 56 -4.54 21.17 3.12
C THR A 56 -4.42 20.05 4.16
N GLU A 57 -4.92 20.32 5.35
CA GLU A 57 -5.07 19.31 6.42
C GLU A 57 -6.46 18.67 6.43
N GLU A 58 -7.42 19.29 5.77
CA GLU A 58 -8.82 18.90 5.77
C GLU A 58 -9.08 17.89 4.64
N SER A 59 -8.90 16.61 4.95
CA SER A 59 -9.28 15.53 4.06
C SER A 59 -9.50 14.26 4.86
N ASP A 60 -10.70 13.67 4.77
CA ASP A 60 -11.09 12.47 5.49
C ASP A 60 -10.88 11.19 4.66
N ARG A 61 -11.01 11.29 3.34
CA ARG A 61 -10.93 10.17 2.40
C ARG A 61 -9.64 10.14 1.60
N MET A 62 -9.00 11.31 1.46
CA MET A 62 -7.72 11.46 0.78
C MET A 62 -6.59 11.67 1.79
N LEU A 63 -5.51 10.96 1.62
CA LEU A 63 -4.28 11.13 2.38
C LEU A 63 -3.35 12.00 1.57
N VAL A 64 -3.02 13.19 2.07
CA VAL A 64 -2.12 14.12 1.37
C VAL A 64 -0.86 14.35 2.20
N ALA A 65 0.29 13.97 1.65
CA ALA A 65 1.58 14.28 2.24
C ALA A 65 1.95 15.76 1.93
N PRO A 66 2.72 16.38 2.84
CA PRO A 66 3.32 15.85 4.06
C PRO A 66 2.40 15.86 5.29
N LEU A 67 1.21 16.47 5.23
CA LEU A 67 0.41 16.77 6.42
C LEU A 67 -0.35 15.55 6.96
N ARG A 68 -1.15 14.89 6.12
CA ARG A 68 -2.10 13.85 6.58
C ARG A 68 -1.72 12.43 6.18
N PHE A 69 -0.84 12.24 5.22
CA PHE A 69 -0.50 10.91 4.70
C PHE A 69 0.03 9.98 5.78
N LYS A 70 1.08 10.40 6.49
CA LYS A 70 1.73 9.63 7.54
C LYS A 70 0.86 9.46 8.78
N SER A 71 0.22 10.54 9.24
CA SER A 71 -0.59 10.51 10.46
C SER A 71 -1.77 9.54 10.33
N VAL A 72 -2.50 9.57 9.20
CA VAL A 72 -3.62 8.65 8.98
C VAL A 72 -3.15 7.19 8.91
N LEU A 73 -2.02 6.90 8.27
CA LEU A 73 -1.48 5.54 8.25
C LEU A 73 -1.10 5.05 9.66
N LEU A 74 -0.52 5.91 10.49
CA LEU A 74 -0.22 5.58 11.89
C LEU A 74 -1.50 5.37 12.70
N GLU A 75 -2.53 6.21 12.52
CA GLU A 75 -3.86 6.04 13.15
C GLU A 75 -4.51 4.71 12.75
N GLU A 76 -4.41 4.29 11.48
CA GLU A 76 -4.91 2.98 11.06
C GLU A 76 -4.14 1.82 11.72
N MET A 77 -2.83 1.94 11.86
CA MET A 77 -2.02 0.96 12.59
C MET A 77 -2.42 0.91 14.06
N ASP A 78 -2.67 2.06 14.70
CA ASP A 78 -3.12 2.12 16.10
C ASP A 78 -4.48 1.44 16.30
N ARG A 79 -5.43 1.58 15.36
CA ARG A 79 -6.72 0.87 15.41
C ARG A 79 -6.55 -0.65 15.34
N VAL A 80 -5.65 -1.12 14.48
CA VAL A 80 -5.36 -2.55 14.35
C VAL A 80 -4.67 -3.08 15.62
N ILE A 81 -3.74 -2.32 16.20
CA ILE A 81 -3.09 -2.64 17.49
C ILE A 81 -4.14 -2.72 18.61
N ALA A 82 -5.01 -1.73 18.71
CA ALA A 82 -6.09 -1.71 19.70
C ALA A 82 -7.03 -2.93 19.55
N ALA A 83 -7.33 -3.33 18.32
CA ALA A 83 -8.12 -4.53 18.06
C ALA A 83 -7.41 -5.81 18.55
N ALA A 84 -6.12 -5.93 18.32
CA ALA A 84 -5.31 -7.05 18.80
C ALA A 84 -5.28 -7.11 20.33
N HIS A 85 -5.11 -5.99 21.01
CA HIS A 85 -5.17 -5.91 22.48
C HIS A 85 -6.55 -6.31 23.06
N MET A 86 -7.63 -6.15 22.27
CA MET A 86 -8.97 -6.63 22.64
C MET A 86 -9.18 -8.13 22.33
N GLY A 87 -8.14 -8.84 21.88
CA GLY A 87 -8.23 -10.25 21.47
C GLY A 87 -8.96 -10.50 20.15
N ARG A 88 -9.19 -9.46 19.34
CA ARG A 88 -9.80 -9.60 18.01
C ARG A 88 -8.74 -9.99 16.98
N PRO A 89 -9.09 -10.79 15.96
CA PRO A 89 -8.18 -11.06 14.85
C PRO A 89 -7.85 -9.74 14.15
N ALA A 90 -6.56 -9.42 14.07
CA ALA A 90 -6.07 -8.18 13.51
C ALA A 90 -4.89 -8.44 12.59
N SER A 91 -4.88 -7.80 11.41
CA SER A 91 -3.81 -7.98 10.44
C SER A 91 -3.61 -6.77 9.53
N MET A 92 -2.43 -6.69 8.95
CA MET A 92 -2.10 -5.69 7.93
C MET A 92 -1.46 -6.35 6.72
N ILE A 93 -1.79 -5.87 5.52
CA ILE A 93 -1.08 -6.21 4.30
C ILE A 93 -0.64 -4.91 3.65
N LEU A 94 0.68 -4.69 3.56
CA LEU A 94 1.26 -3.43 3.16
C LEU A 94 2.15 -3.64 1.93
N LYS A 95 1.66 -3.23 0.75
CA LYS A 95 2.44 -3.25 -0.48
C LYS A 95 2.98 -1.86 -0.76
N ASN A 96 4.31 -1.75 -0.83
CA ASN A 96 5.01 -0.53 -1.20
C ASN A 96 6.31 -0.86 -1.95
N ASN A 97 6.96 0.18 -2.51
CA ASN A 97 8.24 -0.07 -3.17
C ASN A 97 9.40 -0.06 -2.17
N SER A 98 9.36 0.84 -1.19
CA SER A 98 10.46 1.03 -0.25
C SER A 98 9.97 1.49 1.11
N ILE A 99 10.71 1.13 2.17
CA ILE A 99 10.47 1.56 3.55
C ILE A 99 11.77 1.98 4.23
N SER A 100 11.80 3.21 4.76
CA SER A 100 12.86 3.75 5.62
C SER A 100 12.35 4.76 6.66
N ASP A 101 11.04 5.09 6.64
CA ASP A 101 10.47 6.02 7.61
C ASP A 101 10.51 5.39 9.00
N ARG A 102 11.17 6.11 9.92
CA ARG A 102 11.44 5.61 11.28
C ARG A 102 10.17 5.41 12.09
N ASP A 103 9.23 6.34 12.00
CA ASP A 103 8.01 6.28 12.83
C ASP A 103 7.13 5.11 12.37
N ILE A 104 7.01 4.91 11.07
CA ILE A 104 6.29 3.76 10.50
C ILE A 104 6.97 2.45 10.92
N ILE A 105 8.32 2.36 10.87
CA ILE A 105 9.05 1.15 11.29
C ILE A 105 8.83 0.85 12.75
N LEU A 106 8.88 1.87 13.64
CA LEU A 106 8.61 1.69 15.06
C LEU A 106 7.16 1.26 15.33
N LYS A 107 6.20 1.81 14.58
CA LYS A 107 4.80 1.42 14.69
C LYS A 107 4.55 -0.01 14.20
N LEU A 108 5.23 -0.46 13.15
CA LEU A 108 5.19 -1.87 12.70
C LEU A 108 5.76 -2.82 13.77
N GLN A 109 6.84 -2.42 14.46
CA GLN A 109 7.39 -3.18 15.57
C GLN A 109 6.39 -3.28 16.73
N GLU A 110 5.77 -2.16 17.11
CA GLU A 110 4.73 -2.10 18.15
C GLU A 110 3.56 -3.04 17.80
N ALA A 111 3.06 -2.97 16.56
CA ALA A 111 1.99 -3.84 16.07
C ALA A 111 2.37 -5.32 16.11
N SER A 112 3.59 -5.66 15.71
CA SER A 112 4.09 -7.04 15.79
C SER A 112 4.16 -7.53 17.23
N CYS A 113 4.63 -6.70 18.17
CA CYS A 113 4.68 -7.03 19.61
C CYS A 113 3.26 -7.18 20.21
N ALA A 114 2.26 -6.46 19.67
CA ALA A 114 0.85 -6.62 20.05
C ALA A 114 0.18 -7.87 19.47
N GLY A 115 0.92 -8.70 18.71
CA GLY A 115 0.40 -9.93 18.09
C GLY A 115 -0.31 -9.72 16.75
N VAL A 116 -0.22 -8.53 16.16
CA VAL A 116 -0.78 -8.26 14.82
C VAL A 116 0.04 -8.99 13.77
N ARG A 117 -0.62 -9.78 12.91
CA ARG A 117 0.02 -10.34 11.72
C ARG A 117 0.23 -9.25 10.67
N ILE A 118 1.47 -9.09 10.22
CA ILE A 118 1.84 -8.07 9.24
C ILE A 118 2.53 -8.75 8.06
N ASP A 119 1.92 -8.67 6.89
CA ASP A 119 2.49 -9.15 5.64
C ASP A 119 2.88 -7.94 4.78
N MET A 120 4.16 -7.81 4.43
CA MET A 120 4.64 -6.73 3.57
C MET A 120 5.17 -7.25 2.24
N ILE A 121 4.87 -6.51 1.17
CA ILE A 121 5.42 -6.72 -0.17
C ILE A 121 6.28 -5.51 -0.50
N VAL A 122 7.61 -5.67 -0.43
CA VAL A 122 8.59 -4.59 -0.62
C VAL A 122 9.64 -5.02 -1.65
N ARG A 123 9.78 -4.28 -2.74
CA ARG A 123 10.70 -4.65 -3.83
C ARG A 123 12.02 -3.86 -3.86
N GLY A 124 12.10 -2.75 -3.14
CA GLY A 124 13.25 -1.84 -3.10
C GLY A 124 13.91 -1.79 -1.73
N ILE A 125 14.24 -0.57 -1.28
CA ILE A 125 14.88 -0.33 0.01
C ILE A 125 13.98 -0.80 1.15
N CYS A 126 14.53 -1.64 2.03
CA CYS A 126 13.82 -2.15 3.20
C CYS A 126 14.70 -2.00 4.44
N CYS A 127 14.37 -1.02 5.30
CA CYS A 127 15.13 -0.71 6.53
C CYS A 127 14.53 -1.39 7.78
N VAL A 128 13.65 -2.37 7.62
CA VAL A 128 13.11 -3.18 8.72
C VAL A 128 13.42 -4.65 8.47
N ARG A 129 13.69 -5.41 9.53
CA ARG A 129 13.92 -6.87 9.48
C ARG A 129 12.66 -7.60 9.88
N ALA A 130 12.32 -8.64 9.13
CA ALA A 130 11.22 -9.56 9.42
C ALA A 130 11.62 -10.64 10.44
N GLY A 131 10.65 -11.14 11.20
CA GLY A 131 10.80 -12.35 12.00
C GLY A 131 11.81 -12.26 13.16
N VAL A 132 12.15 -11.05 13.62
CA VAL A 132 13.09 -10.88 14.75
C VAL A 132 12.35 -11.13 16.06
N PRO A 133 12.76 -12.14 16.89
CA PRO A 133 12.10 -12.45 18.15
C PRO A 133 11.99 -11.25 19.10
N GLY A 134 10.80 -11.08 19.69
CA GLY A 134 10.50 -9.99 20.62
C GLY A 134 10.43 -8.60 19.99
N LYS A 135 10.51 -8.49 18.68
CA LYS A 135 10.44 -7.21 17.95
C LYS A 135 9.49 -7.28 16.74
N THR A 136 9.83 -8.10 15.75
CA THR A 136 9.11 -8.18 14.49
C THR A 136 8.75 -9.62 14.12
N GLU A 137 8.55 -10.48 15.12
CA GLU A 137 8.27 -11.91 14.92
C GLU A 137 7.00 -12.18 14.12
N ASN A 138 6.01 -11.28 14.18
CA ASN A 138 4.76 -11.35 13.42
C ASN A 138 4.80 -10.55 12.11
N LEU A 139 5.97 -10.00 11.74
CA LEU A 139 6.19 -9.28 10.50
C LEU A 139 6.84 -10.20 9.46
N HIS A 140 6.19 -10.37 8.34
CA HIS A 140 6.65 -11.13 7.19
C HIS A 140 6.89 -10.20 6.02
N ILE A 141 8.04 -10.31 5.35
CA ILE A 141 8.40 -9.45 4.22
C ILE A 141 8.72 -10.30 3.01
N ARG A 142 8.04 -10.01 1.90
CA ARG A 142 8.30 -10.60 0.59
C ARG A 142 8.74 -9.53 -0.40
N SER A 143 9.64 -9.90 -1.29
CA SER A 143 10.00 -9.11 -2.47
C SER A 143 9.54 -9.84 -3.72
N LEU A 144 8.79 -9.14 -4.58
CA LEU A 144 8.32 -9.65 -5.87
C LEU A 144 9.05 -8.92 -6.98
N VAL A 145 9.81 -9.66 -7.77
CA VAL A 145 10.52 -9.14 -8.95
C VAL A 145 10.21 -10.07 -10.12
N GLY A 146 9.44 -9.57 -11.07
CA GLY A 146 9.01 -10.31 -12.25
C GLY A 146 9.29 -9.54 -13.54
N ARG A 147 8.58 -9.93 -14.62
CA ARG A 147 8.68 -9.29 -15.94
C ARG A 147 8.26 -7.82 -15.88
N TYR A 148 7.22 -7.51 -15.13
CA TYR A 148 6.72 -6.16 -14.93
C TYR A 148 7.20 -5.60 -13.58
N LEU A 149 7.34 -4.28 -13.51
CA LEU A 149 7.72 -3.58 -12.31
C LEU A 149 6.49 -3.45 -11.39
N GLU A 150 6.49 -4.16 -10.26
CA GLU A 150 5.45 -4.09 -9.23
C GLU A 150 5.45 -2.72 -8.54
N HIS A 151 4.87 -1.71 -9.20
CA HIS A 151 4.95 -0.31 -8.78
C HIS A 151 3.78 0.13 -7.91
N GLY A 152 2.65 -0.56 -7.97
CA GLY A 152 1.45 -0.23 -7.21
C GLY A 152 1.66 -0.29 -5.69
N ARG A 153 1.05 0.66 -4.95
CA ARG A 153 1.03 0.68 -3.47
C ARG A 153 -0.38 0.49 -3.00
N ILE A 154 -0.56 -0.48 -2.11
CA ILE A 154 -1.84 -0.78 -1.46
C ILE A 154 -1.56 -0.99 0.02
N TYR A 155 -2.34 -0.32 0.87
CA TYR A 155 -2.27 -0.46 2.31
C TYR A 155 -3.60 -0.96 2.84
N SER A 156 -3.60 -2.15 3.40
CA SER A 156 -4.79 -2.83 3.92
C SER A 156 -4.65 -3.06 5.42
N PHE A 157 -5.64 -2.61 6.18
CA PHE A 157 -5.72 -2.68 7.64
C PHE A 157 -7.02 -3.39 8.03
N PHE A 158 -6.90 -4.50 8.76
CA PHE A 158 -8.05 -5.27 9.26
C PHE A 158 -8.06 -5.24 10.79
N ASP A 159 -9.16 -4.75 11.38
CA ASP A 159 -9.34 -4.56 12.82
C ASP A 159 -10.21 -5.64 13.48
N GLY A 160 -10.41 -6.76 12.80
CA GLY A 160 -11.25 -7.87 13.26
C GLY A 160 -12.72 -7.74 12.85
N ALA A 161 -13.15 -6.58 12.38
CA ALA A 161 -14.51 -6.32 11.92
C ALA A 161 -14.53 -5.75 10.50
N HIS A 162 -13.64 -4.79 10.21
CA HIS A 162 -13.64 -4.06 8.95
C HIS A 162 -12.26 -4.03 8.33
N THR A 163 -12.22 -4.13 7.01
CA THR A 163 -11.02 -3.89 6.20
C THR A 163 -11.05 -2.46 5.67
N ARG A 164 -10.05 -1.65 6.01
CA ARG A 164 -9.80 -0.35 5.39
C ARG A 164 -8.63 -0.49 4.45
N ILE A 165 -8.84 -0.08 3.19
CA ILE A 165 -7.84 -0.24 2.15
C ILE A 165 -7.60 1.08 1.42
N TYR A 166 -6.34 1.35 1.15
CA TYR A 166 -5.88 2.57 0.50
C TYR A 166 -5.03 2.23 -0.70
N ILE A 167 -5.18 2.98 -1.77
CA ILE A 167 -4.22 3.03 -2.88
C ILE A 167 -3.52 4.39 -2.83
N ALA A 168 -2.20 4.39 -3.00
CA ALA A 168 -1.41 5.60 -2.80
C ALA A 168 -0.26 5.75 -3.79
N SER A 169 0.23 6.98 -3.98
CA SER A 169 1.43 7.26 -4.77
C SER A 169 2.71 7.21 -3.92
N GLY A 170 2.62 7.46 -2.60
CA GLY A 170 3.75 7.51 -1.68
C GLY A 170 4.22 6.15 -1.22
N ASP A 171 5.52 6.02 -0.99
CA ASP A 171 6.13 4.91 -0.28
C ASP A 171 6.35 5.27 1.20
N PHE A 172 6.76 4.31 2.02
CA PHE A 172 7.14 4.52 3.42
C PHE A 172 8.58 5.05 3.55
N LEU A 173 8.89 6.09 2.78
CA LEU A 173 10.15 6.83 2.83
C LEU A 173 9.90 8.20 3.45
N THR A 174 10.75 8.66 4.35
CA THR A 174 10.64 9.99 4.99
C THR A 174 10.46 11.10 3.96
N ARG A 175 11.16 11.04 2.84
CA ARG A 175 10.98 12.03 1.76
C ARG A 175 9.59 12.02 1.13
N ASN A 176 8.90 10.87 1.09
CA ASN A 176 7.54 10.77 0.56
C ASN A 176 6.51 11.25 1.59
N THR A 177 6.73 10.91 2.86
CA THR A 177 5.80 11.22 3.94
C THR A 177 5.90 12.67 4.43
N GLU A 178 7.08 13.33 4.28
CA GLU A 178 7.36 14.63 4.89
C GLU A 178 7.79 15.73 3.90
N CYS A 179 8.30 15.37 2.71
CA CYS A 179 8.92 16.37 1.81
C CYS A 179 8.27 16.47 0.43
N ARG A 180 7.43 15.52 0.06
CA ARG A 180 6.76 15.47 -1.25
C ARG A 180 5.26 15.59 -1.11
N VAL A 181 4.61 16.04 -2.18
CA VAL A 181 3.16 15.89 -2.30
C VAL A 181 2.88 14.49 -2.83
N GLU A 182 2.43 13.63 -1.94
CA GLU A 182 1.94 12.29 -2.28
C GLU A 182 0.46 12.22 -1.91
N VAL A 183 -0.28 11.40 -2.65
CA VAL A 183 -1.72 11.28 -2.43
C VAL A 183 -2.09 9.81 -2.30
N GLY A 184 -2.87 9.50 -1.27
CA GLY A 184 -3.58 8.24 -1.12
C GLY A 184 -5.09 8.47 -1.15
N VAL A 185 -5.86 7.44 -1.45
CA VAL A 185 -7.32 7.48 -1.38
C VAL A 185 -7.83 6.20 -0.73
N ARG A 186 -8.80 6.37 0.19
CA ARG A 186 -9.51 5.24 0.79
C ARG A 186 -10.52 4.69 -0.21
N VAL A 187 -10.46 3.38 -0.43
CA VAL A 187 -11.42 2.67 -1.26
C VAL A 187 -12.52 2.13 -0.37
N GLU A 188 -13.75 2.59 -0.55
CA GLU A 188 -14.90 2.25 0.30
C GLU A 188 -15.87 1.26 -0.35
N ASP A 189 -15.88 1.16 -1.69
CA ASP A 189 -16.73 0.22 -2.41
C ASP A 189 -16.37 -1.23 -2.04
N PRO A 190 -17.30 -2.03 -1.50
CA PRO A 190 -17.02 -3.39 -1.02
C PRO A 190 -16.50 -4.34 -2.11
N VAL A 191 -16.89 -4.13 -3.36
CA VAL A 191 -16.45 -4.95 -4.50
C VAL A 191 -15.00 -4.64 -4.81
N LEU A 192 -14.63 -3.35 -4.81
CA LEU A 192 -13.26 -2.91 -5.06
C LEU A 192 -12.34 -3.28 -3.88
N VAL A 193 -12.81 -3.15 -2.63
CA VAL A 193 -12.07 -3.61 -1.44
C VAL A 193 -11.76 -5.10 -1.56
N ARG A 194 -12.72 -5.93 -1.96
CA ARG A 194 -12.52 -7.37 -2.17
C ARG A 194 -11.50 -7.62 -3.27
N LYS A 195 -11.64 -6.97 -4.42
CA LYS A 195 -10.69 -7.12 -5.55
C LYS A 195 -9.26 -6.77 -5.15
N LEU A 196 -9.06 -5.66 -4.44
CA LEU A 196 -7.73 -5.25 -3.97
C LEU A 196 -7.16 -6.24 -2.94
N THR A 197 -8.00 -6.75 -2.05
CA THR A 197 -7.62 -7.80 -1.09
C THR A 197 -7.21 -9.08 -1.82
N ASP A 198 -7.98 -9.51 -2.82
CA ASP A 198 -7.67 -10.70 -3.63
C ASP A 198 -6.34 -10.55 -4.39
N ILE A 199 -6.07 -9.35 -4.93
CA ILE A 199 -4.78 -9.04 -5.56
C ILE A 199 -3.63 -9.17 -4.57
N LEU A 200 -3.75 -8.60 -3.37
CA LEU A 200 -2.74 -8.71 -2.31
C LEU A 200 -2.52 -10.17 -1.91
N GLN A 201 -3.60 -10.92 -1.71
CA GLN A 201 -3.53 -12.35 -1.38
C GLN A 201 -2.90 -13.18 -2.50
N LEU A 202 -3.17 -12.85 -3.76
CA LEU A 202 -2.53 -13.50 -4.91
C LEU A 202 -1.02 -13.27 -4.90
N GLN A 203 -0.59 -12.03 -4.65
CA GLN A 203 0.83 -11.69 -4.58
C GLN A 203 1.54 -12.35 -3.38
N LEU A 204 0.85 -12.47 -2.24
CA LEU A 204 1.37 -13.20 -1.08
C LEU A 204 1.48 -14.71 -1.31
N ARG A 205 0.76 -15.27 -2.27
CA ARG A 205 0.85 -16.68 -2.66
C ARG A 205 1.84 -16.97 -3.78
N ASP A 206 2.50 -15.93 -4.32
CA ASP A 206 3.53 -16.13 -5.35
C ASP A 206 4.65 -17.02 -4.79
N ASN A 207 4.82 -18.22 -5.40
CA ASN A 207 5.84 -19.19 -5.02
C ASN A 207 6.90 -19.40 -6.12
N VAL A 208 6.94 -18.52 -7.12
CA VAL A 208 7.88 -18.56 -8.25
C VAL A 208 8.84 -17.39 -8.25
N ASN A 209 8.31 -16.17 -8.13
CA ASN A 209 9.10 -14.94 -8.21
C ASN A 209 9.41 -14.35 -6.83
N ALA A 210 8.67 -14.77 -5.80
CA ALA A 210 8.82 -14.24 -4.46
C ALA A 210 10.15 -14.64 -3.81
N ARG A 211 10.68 -13.70 -3.03
CA ARG A 211 11.77 -13.92 -2.08
C ARG A 211 11.29 -13.47 -0.70
N GLU A 212 11.50 -14.28 0.31
CA GLU A 212 11.18 -13.97 1.70
C GLU A 212 12.40 -13.49 2.46
N MET A 213 12.21 -12.46 3.27
CA MET A 213 13.25 -11.95 4.18
C MET A 213 13.34 -12.85 5.40
N ARG A 214 14.57 -13.20 5.78
CA ARG A 214 14.91 -13.90 7.01
C ARG A 214 15.26 -12.92 8.14
N PRO A 215 15.27 -13.36 9.40
CA PRO A 215 15.61 -12.50 10.55
C PRO A 215 17.01 -11.87 10.49
N ASP A 216 17.95 -12.47 9.76
CA ASP A 216 19.28 -11.91 9.50
C ASP A 216 19.29 -10.79 8.45
N GLY A 217 18.14 -10.58 7.76
CA GLY A 217 17.99 -9.62 6.68
C GLY A 217 18.31 -10.18 5.29
N SER A 218 18.74 -11.43 5.17
CA SER A 218 18.94 -12.10 3.88
C SER A 218 17.60 -12.46 3.24
N TYR A 219 17.60 -12.61 1.91
CA TYR A 219 16.41 -13.01 1.15
C TYR A 219 16.58 -14.41 0.58
N GLN A 220 15.62 -15.27 0.85
CA GLN A 220 15.56 -16.61 0.28
C GLN A 220 14.47 -16.67 -0.79
N LYS A 221 14.79 -17.25 -1.95
CA LYS A 221 13.80 -17.53 -2.99
C LYS A 221 12.77 -18.55 -2.47
N VAL A 222 11.49 -18.21 -2.61
CA VAL A 222 10.39 -19.16 -2.35
C VAL A 222 10.40 -20.20 -3.47
N LYS A 223 10.18 -21.44 -3.10
CA LYS A 223 10.03 -22.57 -4.07
C LYS A 223 8.73 -23.27 -3.75
N PRO A 224 7.94 -23.66 -4.78
CA PRO A 224 6.77 -24.48 -4.54
C PRO A 224 7.18 -25.79 -3.84
N ALA A 225 6.37 -26.23 -2.89
CA ALA A 225 6.55 -27.56 -2.29
C ALA A 225 6.23 -28.64 -3.32
N GLU A 226 6.71 -29.88 -3.06
CA GLU A 226 6.41 -31.01 -3.94
C GLU A 226 4.89 -31.27 -3.97
N GLY A 227 4.29 -31.20 -5.16
CA GLY A 227 2.83 -31.30 -5.35
C GLY A 227 2.04 -30.01 -5.14
N GLU A 228 2.68 -28.90 -4.75
CA GLU A 228 2.03 -27.60 -4.66
C GLU A 228 1.83 -26.97 -6.06
N ALA A 229 0.63 -26.41 -6.29
CA ALA A 229 0.36 -25.71 -7.53
C ALA A 229 1.25 -24.46 -7.68
N VAL A 230 1.82 -24.28 -8.85
CA VAL A 230 2.58 -23.10 -9.19
C VAL A 230 1.66 -21.87 -9.22
N SER A 231 2.01 -20.85 -8.43
CA SER A 231 1.29 -19.59 -8.38
C SER A 231 2.25 -18.43 -8.59
N TYR A 232 1.98 -17.60 -9.60
CA TYR A 232 2.73 -16.36 -9.77
C TYR A 232 1.86 -15.22 -10.34
N THR A 233 2.22 -14.02 -9.96
CA THR A 233 1.41 -12.81 -10.07
C THR A 233 1.01 -12.47 -11.52
N HIS A 234 1.83 -12.82 -12.52
CA HIS A 234 1.62 -12.35 -13.91
C HIS A 234 0.85 -13.31 -14.81
N LEU A 235 0.62 -14.57 -14.45
CA LEU A 235 -0.15 -15.51 -15.29
C LEU A 235 -1.66 -15.21 -15.29
N ARG A 236 -2.22 -14.73 -14.20
CA ARG A 236 -3.67 -14.48 -14.08
C ARG A 236 -4.12 -13.12 -14.59
N ALA A 237 -3.21 -12.17 -14.83
CA ALA A 237 -3.55 -10.88 -15.40
C ALA A 237 -3.96 -10.96 -16.89
N HIS A 238 -3.70 -12.08 -17.55
CA HIS A 238 -4.05 -12.30 -18.97
C HIS A 238 -5.30 -13.19 -19.17
N GLU A 239 -5.85 -13.74 -18.10
CA GLU A 239 -7.05 -14.59 -18.18
C GLU A 239 -8.36 -13.85 -17.84
N THR A 240 -8.28 -12.57 -17.57
CA THR A 240 -9.41 -11.67 -17.38
C THR A 240 -9.35 -10.53 -18.40
#